data_d4e07b6f737582d138d994c6e96ba6cd
#
_entry.id   d4e07b6f737582d138d994c6e96ba6cd
#
_cell.length_a   1.000
_cell.length_b   1.000
_cell.length_c   1.000
_cell.angle_alpha   90.00
_cell.angle_beta   90.00
_cell.angle_gamma   90.00
#
_symmetry.space_group_name_H-M   'P 1'
#
loop_
_entity.id
_entity.type
_entity.pdbx_description
1 polymer ?
#
loop_
_entity_poly.entity_id
_entity_poly.type
_entity_poly.pdbx_seq_one_letter_code
_entity_poly.pdbx_strand_id
1 'polypeptide(L)'
;MAAQIKNLSSSKPRQNGTCLRVGMGASIAQYGELFQGQVEDDNNRARRCLISLPCTAMFSRVVFDPDRSGYLRVSPGYKEKARKAVEVTLAYLNAEGIGGLITIESTVPEAKGCGSSTADCVAAAIASADAVGHRLREEELGKLVVAAEVASDNFMFHNAVLFAHREGVVLEDYARRLPKVQVLGFDTAIDNHVNTLEHPPAEYSWRQGQSFQTLIGAVRRAIRTNDIELLGRVATASACINQEFLPKPMFHDIQQIVRHAGALGMAVAHSGTVLSILLDPDDPLVDVRVEQLRENLETLGISAVLLFHT
;
A
#
# COMPACT_ATOMS: atom_id res chain seq x y z
N MET A 1 -10.26 3.71 -20.72
CA MET A 1 -10.69 3.64 -19.31
C MET A 1 -12.08 3.07 -19.13
N ALA A 2 -13.15 3.63 -19.71
CA ALA A 2 -14.52 3.03 -19.65
C ALA A 2 -14.65 1.62 -20.26
N ALA A 3 -13.83 1.28 -21.25
CA ALA A 3 -13.83 -0.04 -21.89
C ALA A 3 -13.18 -1.17 -21.03
N GLN A 4 -12.25 -0.84 -20.14
CA GLN A 4 -11.61 -1.83 -19.25
C GLN A 4 -12.52 -2.27 -18.11
N ILE A 5 -13.42 -1.41 -17.66
CA ILE A 5 -14.38 -1.70 -16.58
C ILE A 5 -15.50 -2.63 -17.08
N LYS A 6 -15.91 -2.54 -18.34
CA LYS A 6 -16.97 -3.37 -18.92
C LYS A 6 -16.64 -4.87 -19.04
N ASN A 7 -15.36 -5.25 -19.07
CA ASN A 7 -14.94 -6.66 -19.19
C ASN A 7 -14.92 -7.44 -17.85
N LEU A 8 -15.30 -6.82 -16.73
CA LEU A 8 -15.34 -7.44 -15.40
C LEU A 8 -16.66 -8.14 -15.05
N SER A 9 -17.62 -8.19 -15.98
CA SER A 9 -18.96 -8.67 -15.65
C SER A 9 -19.19 -10.14 -16.00
N SER A 10 -19.08 -11.00 -15.01
CA SER A 10 -19.85 -12.25 -14.95
C SER A 10 -20.58 -12.31 -13.61
N SER A 11 -21.91 -12.22 -13.63
CA SER A 11 -22.88 -12.21 -12.52
C SER A 11 -23.20 -10.84 -11.92
N LYS A 12 -23.87 -9.97 -12.67
CA LYS A 12 -24.39 -8.70 -12.15
C LYS A 12 -25.73 -8.90 -11.43
N PRO A 13 -25.94 -8.37 -10.22
CA PRO A 13 -27.27 -8.35 -9.61
C PRO A 13 -28.23 -7.48 -10.45
N ARG A 14 -29.44 -7.95 -10.64
CA ARG A 14 -30.50 -7.20 -11.36
C ARG A 14 -31.02 -6.08 -10.46
N GLN A 15 -31.20 -4.89 -11.05
CA GLN A 15 -31.96 -3.78 -10.45
C GLN A 15 -33.40 -4.20 -10.16
N ASN A 16 -33.70 -4.59 -8.94
CA ASN A 16 -35.04 -4.54 -8.38
C ASN A 16 -34.93 -4.18 -6.91
N GLY A 17 -35.11 -2.87 -6.61
CA GLY A 17 -35.33 -2.40 -5.26
C GLY A 17 -34.11 -2.52 -4.31
N THR A 18 -32.92 -2.12 -4.75
CA THR A 18 -31.76 -2.05 -3.83
C THR A 18 -32.11 -1.20 -2.61
N CYS A 19 -32.24 -1.84 -1.45
CA CYS A 19 -32.45 -1.14 -0.19
C CYS A 19 -31.13 -0.43 0.13
N LEU A 20 -31.14 0.90 0.02
CA LEU A 20 -29.98 1.71 0.42
C LEU A 20 -29.89 1.71 1.95
N ARG A 21 -28.68 1.54 2.45
CA ARG A 21 -28.37 1.69 3.87
C ARG A 21 -27.08 2.50 4.02
N VAL A 22 -26.85 3.04 5.20
CA VAL A 22 -25.55 3.61 5.52
C VAL A 22 -24.51 2.50 5.40
N GLY A 23 -23.52 2.72 4.55
CA GLY A 23 -22.43 1.78 4.32
C GLY A 23 -21.18 2.17 5.11
N MET A 24 -20.45 1.18 5.55
CA MET A 24 -19.23 1.36 6.34
C MET A 24 -18.07 0.61 5.71
N GLY A 25 -16.89 1.25 5.72
CA GLY A 25 -15.66 0.63 5.23
C GLY A 25 -14.47 1.05 6.08
N ALA A 26 -13.49 0.18 6.14
CA ALA A 26 -12.24 0.45 6.83
C ALA A 26 -11.07 -0.16 6.07
N SER A 27 -9.90 0.45 6.21
CA SER A 27 -8.63 -0.02 5.67
C SER A 27 -7.51 0.27 6.64
N ILE A 28 -6.51 -0.59 6.66
CA ILE A 28 -5.20 -0.29 7.27
C ILE A 28 -4.38 0.58 6.32
N ALA A 29 -3.18 0.93 6.74
CA ALA A 29 -2.19 1.64 5.94
C ALA A 29 -0.99 0.75 5.58
N GLN A 30 0.06 1.33 5.01
CA GLN A 30 1.35 0.71 4.79
C GLN A 30 2.47 1.57 5.40
N TYR A 31 3.67 0.98 5.56
CA TYR A 31 4.85 1.72 5.98
C TYR A 31 6.11 1.24 5.26
N GLY A 32 6.18 1.56 3.95
CA GLY A 32 7.26 1.12 3.07
C GLY A 32 6.94 -0.14 2.26
N GLU A 33 7.85 -0.49 1.35
CA GLU A 33 7.69 -1.63 0.46
C GLU A 33 8.73 -2.71 0.79
N LEU A 34 8.28 -3.93 1.04
CA LEU A 34 9.16 -5.09 1.11
C LEU A 34 9.85 -5.35 -0.21
N PHE A 35 9.14 -5.08 -1.29
CA PHE A 35 9.67 -5.16 -2.64
C PHE A 35 8.99 -4.10 -3.50
N GLN A 36 9.77 -3.41 -4.31
CA GLN A 36 9.29 -2.59 -5.41
C GLN A 36 10.25 -2.73 -6.59
N GLY A 37 9.70 -2.89 -7.78
CA GLY A 37 10.51 -3.10 -8.96
C GLY A 37 9.69 -3.32 -10.21
N GLN A 38 10.24 -4.12 -11.11
CA GLN A 38 9.66 -4.45 -12.40
C GLN A 38 9.82 -5.93 -12.68
N VAL A 39 8.81 -6.52 -13.30
CA VAL A 39 8.87 -7.87 -13.87
C VAL A 39 8.48 -7.83 -15.33
N GLU A 40 8.97 -8.79 -16.10
CA GLU A 40 8.48 -9.04 -17.44
C GLU A 40 7.38 -10.11 -17.37
N ASP A 41 6.26 -9.86 -18.04
CA ASP A 41 5.22 -10.87 -18.20
C ASP A 41 5.55 -11.83 -19.38
N ASP A 42 4.73 -12.85 -19.58
CA ASP A 42 4.90 -13.87 -20.63
C ASP A 42 4.97 -13.27 -22.05
N ASN A 43 4.59 -12.02 -22.24
CA ASN A 43 4.67 -11.28 -23.51
C ASN A 43 5.88 -10.31 -23.56
N ASN A 44 6.86 -10.46 -22.66
CA ASN A 44 8.02 -9.56 -22.49
C ASN A 44 7.62 -8.10 -22.19
N ARG A 45 6.43 -7.87 -21.65
CA ARG A 45 5.98 -6.55 -21.24
C ARG A 45 6.45 -6.28 -19.81
N ALA A 46 7.18 -5.20 -19.66
CA ALA A 46 7.62 -4.72 -18.34
C ALA A 46 6.42 -4.23 -17.53
N ARG A 47 6.21 -4.81 -16.34
CA ARG A 47 5.18 -4.42 -15.38
C ARG A 47 5.82 -3.98 -14.08
N ARG A 48 5.47 -2.80 -13.64
CA ARG A 48 5.88 -2.31 -12.33
C ARG A 48 5.05 -2.97 -11.25
N CYS A 49 5.70 -3.44 -10.22
CA CYS A 49 5.06 -4.18 -9.16
C CYS A 49 5.69 -3.88 -7.80
N LEU A 50 4.91 -4.16 -6.77
CA LEU A 50 5.33 -3.98 -5.38
C LEU A 50 4.70 -5.05 -4.46
N ILE A 51 5.26 -5.11 -3.25
CA ILE A 51 4.71 -5.80 -2.09
C ILE A 51 4.84 -4.81 -0.94
N SER A 52 3.73 -4.24 -0.50
CA SER A 52 3.70 -3.27 0.60
C SER A 52 3.89 -3.94 1.95
N LEU A 53 4.47 -3.22 2.89
CA LEU A 53 4.57 -3.61 4.28
C LEU A 53 3.32 -3.10 5.02
N PRO A 54 2.37 -3.96 5.40
CA PRO A 54 1.12 -3.53 6.02
C PRO A 54 1.38 -2.92 7.40
N CYS A 55 0.69 -1.82 7.71
CA CYS A 55 0.73 -1.14 9.01
C CYS A 55 -0.65 -1.13 9.65
N THR A 56 -0.81 -1.94 10.69
CA THR A 56 -2.07 -2.06 11.44
C THR A 56 -2.26 -0.96 12.48
N ALA A 57 -1.21 -0.19 12.77
CA ALA A 57 -1.25 0.93 13.73
C ALA A 57 -1.94 2.18 13.16
N MET A 58 -2.14 2.24 11.85
CA MET A 58 -2.81 3.34 11.18
C MET A 58 -3.98 2.82 10.34
N PHE A 59 -5.02 3.63 10.24
CA PHE A 59 -6.24 3.23 9.53
C PHE A 59 -6.93 4.42 8.87
N SER A 60 -7.79 4.09 7.89
CA SER A 60 -8.84 4.97 7.37
C SER A 60 -10.19 4.29 7.55
N ARG A 61 -11.18 5.05 8.01
CA ARG A 61 -12.59 4.64 8.13
C ARG A 61 -13.46 5.55 7.31
N VAL A 62 -14.42 4.97 6.62
CA VAL A 62 -15.35 5.70 5.78
C VAL A 62 -16.78 5.30 6.12
N VAL A 63 -17.62 6.29 6.29
CA VAL A 63 -19.08 6.14 6.33
C VAL A 63 -19.64 6.76 5.04
N PHE A 64 -20.40 6.00 4.30
CA PHE A 64 -21.14 6.48 3.14
C PHE A 64 -22.63 6.47 3.47
N ASP A 65 -23.21 7.68 3.56
CA ASP A 65 -24.65 7.88 3.75
C ASP A 65 -25.30 8.16 2.38
N PRO A 66 -25.88 7.13 1.74
CA PRO A 66 -26.37 7.23 0.37
C PRO A 66 -27.71 7.96 0.30
N ASP A 67 -27.89 8.73 -0.78
CA ASP A 67 -29.17 9.35 -1.14
C ASP A 67 -29.46 9.13 -2.64
N ARG A 68 -30.63 9.61 -3.09
CA ARG A 68 -31.05 9.53 -4.50
C ARG A 68 -30.80 10.82 -5.29
N SER A 69 -29.91 11.67 -4.80
CA SER A 69 -29.58 12.96 -5.45
C SER A 69 -28.74 12.78 -6.72
N GLY A 70 -28.03 11.65 -6.85
CA GLY A 70 -27.01 11.44 -7.88
C GLY A 70 -25.73 12.25 -7.64
N TYR A 71 -25.61 12.94 -6.50
CA TYR A 71 -24.52 13.84 -6.19
C TYR A 71 -23.67 13.29 -5.05
N LEU A 72 -22.37 13.05 -5.30
CA LEU A 72 -21.43 12.57 -4.29
C LEU A 72 -20.68 13.76 -3.67
N ARG A 73 -20.78 13.88 -2.35
CA ARG A 73 -20.04 14.84 -1.52
C ARG A 73 -19.06 14.10 -0.64
N VAL A 74 -17.89 14.67 -0.41
CA VAL A 74 -16.86 14.07 0.46
C VAL A 74 -16.47 15.05 1.56
N SER A 75 -16.26 14.55 2.74
CA SER A 75 -15.74 15.29 3.89
C SER A 75 -14.57 14.53 4.51
N PRO A 76 -13.38 15.14 4.59
CA PRO A 76 -12.99 16.49 4.15
C PRO A 76 -13.05 16.66 2.61
N GLY A 77 -13.40 17.87 2.14
CA GLY A 77 -13.67 18.14 0.73
C GLY A 77 -12.50 17.93 -0.24
N TYR A 78 -11.28 17.90 0.24
CA TYR A 78 -10.07 17.68 -0.58
C TYR A 78 -9.80 16.18 -0.89
N LYS A 79 -10.53 15.24 -0.30
CA LYS A 79 -10.39 13.78 -0.49
C LYS A 79 -11.05 13.28 -1.79
N GLU A 80 -10.75 13.95 -2.91
CA GLU A 80 -11.37 13.71 -4.21
C GLU A 80 -11.13 12.30 -4.76
N LYS A 81 -9.98 11.67 -4.45
CA LYS A 81 -9.71 10.29 -4.89
C LYS A 81 -10.64 9.29 -4.21
N ALA A 82 -10.95 9.48 -2.94
CA ALA A 82 -11.93 8.65 -2.23
C ALA A 82 -13.35 8.85 -2.79
N ARG A 83 -13.74 10.09 -3.12
CA ARG A 83 -15.00 10.34 -3.83
C ARG A 83 -15.03 9.60 -5.18
N LYS A 84 -13.91 9.64 -5.91
CA LYS A 84 -13.77 8.91 -7.18
C LYS A 84 -13.86 7.38 -6.99
N ALA A 85 -13.32 6.83 -5.89
CA ALA A 85 -13.44 5.42 -5.57
C ALA A 85 -14.91 5.00 -5.36
N VAL A 86 -15.71 5.81 -4.67
CA VAL A 86 -17.17 5.59 -4.55
C VAL A 86 -17.84 5.63 -5.92
N GLU A 87 -17.57 6.65 -6.73
CA GLU A 87 -18.14 6.79 -8.08
C GLU A 87 -17.84 5.56 -8.95
N VAL A 88 -16.58 5.13 -9.01
CA VAL A 88 -16.15 3.97 -9.80
C VAL A 88 -16.79 2.68 -9.27
N THR A 89 -16.89 2.52 -7.95
CA THR A 89 -17.49 1.35 -7.32
C THR A 89 -18.98 1.27 -7.59
N LEU A 90 -19.72 2.36 -7.43
CA LEU A 90 -21.15 2.41 -7.74
C LEU A 90 -21.40 2.12 -9.23
N ALA A 91 -20.58 2.66 -10.13
CA ALA A 91 -20.66 2.36 -11.56
C ALA A 91 -20.40 0.88 -11.84
N TYR A 92 -19.40 0.28 -11.21
CA TYR A 92 -19.10 -1.15 -11.31
C TYR A 92 -20.30 -2.02 -10.89
N LEU A 93 -21.03 -1.59 -9.84
CA LEU A 93 -22.19 -2.28 -9.29
C LEU A 93 -23.53 -1.92 -9.99
N ASN A 94 -23.51 -1.14 -11.09
CA ASN A 94 -24.67 -0.60 -11.81
C ASN A 94 -25.60 0.22 -10.91
N ALA A 95 -25.04 1.06 -10.07
CA ALA A 95 -25.70 1.92 -9.09
C ALA A 95 -25.36 3.41 -9.29
N GLU A 96 -25.11 3.84 -10.54
CA GLU A 96 -24.61 5.18 -10.91
C GLU A 96 -25.54 6.33 -10.50
N GLY A 97 -26.81 6.09 -10.27
CA GLY A 97 -27.77 7.13 -9.85
C GLY A 97 -27.76 7.43 -8.35
N ILE A 98 -26.91 6.76 -7.57
CA ILE A 98 -26.81 6.97 -6.13
C ILE A 98 -25.85 8.12 -5.85
N GLY A 99 -26.31 9.10 -5.06
CA GLY A 99 -25.51 10.14 -4.46
C GLY A 99 -25.32 9.90 -2.96
N GLY A 100 -24.89 10.94 -2.24
CA GLY A 100 -24.77 10.89 -0.78
C GLY A 100 -23.54 11.59 -0.24
N LEU A 101 -23.33 11.44 1.08
CA LEU A 101 -22.20 12.01 1.82
C LEU A 101 -21.20 10.91 2.19
N ILE A 102 -19.96 11.13 1.84
CA ILE A 102 -18.80 10.29 2.20
C ILE A 102 -18.07 11.00 3.32
N THR A 103 -18.03 10.41 4.51
CA THR A 103 -17.29 10.96 5.65
C THR A 103 -16.09 10.09 5.93
N ILE A 104 -14.90 10.70 6.00
CA ILE A 104 -13.62 10.00 6.15
C ILE A 104 -12.97 10.40 7.48
N GLU A 105 -12.60 9.42 8.27
CA GLU A 105 -11.73 9.55 9.45
C GLU A 105 -10.46 8.73 9.18
N SER A 106 -9.30 9.38 9.16
CA SER A 106 -8.02 8.73 8.89
C SER A 106 -6.94 9.19 9.85
N THR A 107 -6.17 8.23 10.36
CA THR A 107 -4.95 8.47 11.15
C THR A 107 -3.68 8.42 10.29
N VAL A 108 -3.81 8.14 8.99
CA VAL A 108 -2.67 7.97 8.08
C VAL A 108 -2.12 9.33 7.64
N PRO A 109 -0.83 9.63 7.89
CA PRO A 109 -0.21 10.88 7.46
C PRO A 109 -0.26 11.04 5.92
N GLU A 110 -0.65 12.23 5.47
CA GLU A 110 -0.75 12.54 4.04
C GLU A 110 0.61 12.87 3.42
N ALA A 111 0.80 12.50 2.16
CA ALA A 111 1.98 12.81 1.36
C ALA A 111 3.34 12.32 1.94
N LYS A 112 3.31 11.39 2.91
CA LYS A 112 4.52 10.82 3.54
C LYS A 112 4.93 9.47 2.95
N GLY A 113 4.08 8.84 2.16
CA GLY A 113 4.30 7.50 1.60
C GLY A 113 3.74 6.38 2.46
N CYS A 114 2.80 6.69 3.36
CA CYS A 114 2.13 5.70 4.22
C CYS A 114 0.87 5.09 3.58
N GLY A 115 0.59 5.33 2.31
CA GLY A 115 -0.58 4.80 1.62
C GLY A 115 -1.90 5.49 2.01
N SER A 116 -1.88 6.76 2.46
CA SER A 116 -3.07 7.51 2.89
C SER A 116 -4.17 7.54 1.82
N SER A 117 -3.81 7.85 0.57
CA SER A 117 -4.76 7.89 -0.54
C SER A 117 -5.38 6.51 -0.79
N THR A 118 -4.56 5.46 -0.82
CA THR A 118 -5.02 4.08 -1.01
C THR A 118 -5.92 3.63 0.13
N ALA A 119 -5.57 3.92 1.39
CA ALA A 119 -6.39 3.57 2.54
C ALA A 119 -7.78 4.22 2.48
N ASP A 120 -7.85 5.50 2.11
CA ASP A 120 -9.11 6.22 1.94
C ASP A 120 -9.94 5.65 0.78
N CYS A 121 -9.31 5.34 -0.36
CA CYS A 121 -9.97 4.77 -1.52
C CYS A 121 -10.50 3.34 -1.26
N VAL A 122 -9.71 2.51 -0.57
CA VAL A 122 -10.12 1.15 -0.16
C VAL A 122 -11.32 1.21 0.76
N ALA A 123 -11.25 2.02 1.83
CA ALA A 123 -12.34 2.18 2.77
C ALA A 123 -13.61 2.74 2.11
N ALA A 124 -13.46 3.71 1.19
CA ALA A 124 -14.57 4.31 0.44
C ALA A 124 -15.23 3.32 -0.53
N ALA A 125 -14.45 2.51 -1.24
CA ALA A 125 -14.98 1.46 -2.11
C ALA A 125 -15.75 0.40 -1.33
N ILE A 126 -15.22 -0.04 -0.17
CA ILE A 126 -15.90 -0.98 0.74
C ILE A 126 -17.23 -0.37 1.23
N ALA A 127 -17.20 0.88 1.72
CA ALA A 127 -18.38 1.55 2.24
C ALA A 127 -19.48 1.69 1.17
N SER A 128 -19.11 2.07 -0.06
CA SER A 128 -20.08 2.22 -1.14
C SER A 128 -20.69 0.89 -1.59
N ALA A 129 -19.89 -0.17 -1.61
CA ALA A 129 -20.41 -1.51 -1.90
C ALA A 129 -21.32 -2.02 -0.79
N ASP A 130 -20.96 -1.82 0.49
CA ASP A 130 -21.80 -2.16 1.64
C ASP A 130 -23.14 -1.42 1.60
N ALA A 131 -23.14 -0.14 1.21
CA ALA A 131 -24.38 0.66 1.12
C ALA A 131 -25.43 0.10 0.15
N VAL A 132 -24.97 -0.65 -0.86
CA VAL A 132 -25.85 -1.33 -1.84
C VAL A 132 -25.97 -2.84 -1.58
N GLY A 133 -25.51 -3.32 -0.42
CA GLY A 133 -25.64 -4.71 -0.01
C GLY A 133 -24.68 -5.67 -0.73
N HIS A 134 -23.57 -5.17 -1.27
CA HIS A 134 -22.55 -5.96 -1.97
C HIS A 134 -21.26 -6.06 -1.18
N ARG A 135 -20.54 -7.19 -1.34
CA ARG A 135 -19.19 -7.39 -0.80
C ARG A 135 -18.21 -7.58 -1.94
N LEU A 136 -17.23 -6.69 -2.03
CA LEU A 136 -16.17 -6.77 -3.02
C LEU A 136 -15.17 -7.89 -2.68
N ARG A 137 -14.69 -8.58 -3.71
CA ARG A 137 -13.51 -9.44 -3.59
C ARG A 137 -12.25 -8.58 -3.66
N GLU A 138 -11.15 -9.08 -3.11
CA GLU A 138 -9.89 -8.34 -3.04
C GLU A 138 -9.36 -7.90 -4.41
N GLU A 139 -9.48 -8.76 -5.45
CA GLU A 139 -9.06 -8.40 -6.80
C GLU A 139 -9.99 -7.35 -7.46
N GLU A 140 -11.28 -7.36 -7.14
CA GLU A 140 -12.20 -6.31 -7.58
C GLU A 140 -11.83 -4.99 -6.93
N LEU A 141 -11.58 -5.03 -5.61
CA LEU A 141 -11.17 -3.87 -4.83
C LEU A 141 -9.88 -3.26 -5.36
N GLY A 142 -8.83 -4.07 -5.60
CA GLY A 142 -7.57 -3.60 -6.16
C GLY A 142 -7.74 -2.90 -7.51
N LYS A 143 -8.57 -3.43 -8.41
CA LYS A 143 -8.86 -2.82 -9.71
C LYS A 143 -9.63 -1.51 -9.60
N LEU A 144 -10.63 -1.45 -8.71
CA LEU A 144 -11.45 -0.27 -8.50
C LEU A 144 -10.64 0.88 -7.89
N VAL A 145 -9.78 0.56 -6.92
CA VAL A 145 -8.91 1.56 -6.29
C VAL A 145 -7.88 2.11 -7.28
N VAL A 146 -7.24 1.26 -8.08
CA VAL A 146 -6.33 1.74 -9.15
C VAL A 146 -7.07 2.59 -10.18
N ALA A 147 -8.31 2.26 -10.52
CA ALA A 147 -9.13 3.08 -11.42
C ALA A 147 -9.46 4.46 -10.83
N ALA A 148 -9.50 4.59 -9.51
CA ALA A 148 -9.77 5.86 -8.81
C ALA A 148 -8.52 6.72 -8.65
N GLU A 149 -7.34 6.12 -8.32
CA GLU A 149 -6.14 6.87 -7.93
C GLU A 149 -4.93 6.69 -8.86
N VAL A 150 -5.05 5.90 -9.93
CA VAL A 150 -4.01 5.65 -10.97
C VAL A 150 -2.90 4.68 -10.53
N ALA A 151 -2.55 4.65 -9.27
CA ALA A 151 -1.59 3.71 -8.69
C ALA A 151 -1.98 3.45 -7.23
N SER A 152 -1.86 2.21 -6.78
CA SER A 152 -2.33 1.79 -5.46
C SER A 152 -1.33 0.87 -4.77
N ASP A 153 -1.24 0.96 -3.45
CA ASP A 153 -0.59 -0.05 -2.61
C ASP A 153 -1.43 -1.35 -2.60
N ASN A 154 -0.90 -2.43 -2.00
CA ASN A 154 -1.58 -3.74 -2.03
C ASN A 154 -2.01 -4.29 -0.66
N PHE A 155 -2.08 -3.46 0.36
CA PHE A 155 -2.44 -3.90 1.72
C PHE A 155 -3.92 -4.27 1.89
N MET A 156 -4.75 -4.14 0.84
CA MET A 156 -6.13 -4.65 0.83
C MET A 156 -6.20 -6.18 0.65
N PHE A 157 -5.12 -6.83 0.24
CA PHE A 157 -5.07 -8.28 0.10
C PHE A 157 -4.71 -8.95 1.41
N HIS A 158 -5.42 -10.06 1.72
CA HIS A 158 -5.16 -10.85 2.92
C HIS A 158 -3.85 -11.65 2.82
N ASN A 159 -3.60 -12.20 1.66
CA ASN A 159 -2.35 -12.86 1.33
C ASN A 159 -1.29 -11.84 0.90
N ALA A 160 -0.03 -12.21 1.05
CA ALA A 160 1.04 -11.54 0.36
C ALA A 160 0.88 -11.75 -1.16
N VAL A 161 0.90 -10.67 -1.92
CA VAL A 161 0.76 -10.70 -3.37
C VAL A 161 1.82 -9.81 -4.02
N LEU A 162 2.32 -10.23 -5.18
CA LEU A 162 3.05 -9.34 -6.08
C LEU A 162 2.03 -8.60 -6.94
N PHE A 163 1.93 -7.31 -6.79
CA PHE A 163 0.87 -6.48 -7.34
C PHE A 163 1.36 -5.50 -8.38
N ALA A 164 0.80 -5.56 -9.59
CA ALA A 164 1.01 -4.55 -10.62
C ALA A 164 0.21 -3.29 -10.25
N HIS A 165 0.80 -2.45 -9.43
CA HIS A 165 0.17 -1.36 -8.69
C HIS A 165 -0.44 -0.24 -9.56
N ARG A 166 -0.07 -0.15 -10.84
CA ARG A 166 -0.66 0.78 -11.82
C ARG A 166 -1.72 0.14 -12.73
N GLU A 167 -1.84 -1.19 -12.66
CA GLU A 167 -2.77 -1.95 -13.50
C GLU A 167 -3.91 -2.56 -12.68
N GLY A 168 -3.75 -2.62 -11.35
CA GLY A 168 -4.73 -3.24 -10.45
C GLY A 168 -4.78 -4.77 -10.60
N VAL A 169 -3.64 -5.40 -10.92
CA VAL A 169 -3.56 -6.83 -11.23
C VAL A 169 -2.59 -7.53 -10.28
N VAL A 170 -3.04 -8.62 -9.69
CA VAL A 170 -2.18 -9.55 -8.96
C VAL A 170 -1.37 -10.35 -9.98
N LEU A 171 -0.05 -10.22 -9.94
CA LEU A 171 0.87 -10.97 -10.78
C LEU A 171 1.19 -12.35 -10.19
N GLU A 172 1.27 -12.42 -8.85
CA GLU A 172 1.48 -13.65 -8.12
C GLU A 172 0.81 -13.56 -6.74
N ASP A 173 0.01 -14.55 -6.38
CA ASP A 173 -0.51 -14.75 -5.02
C ASP A 173 0.33 -15.86 -4.36
N TYR A 174 0.97 -15.53 -3.24
CA TYR A 174 1.80 -16.49 -2.50
C TYR A 174 0.97 -17.44 -1.62
N ALA A 175 -0.35 -17.30 -1.60
CA ALA A 175 -1.29 -18.11 -0.83
C ALA A 175 -0.97 -18.16 0.69
N ARG A 176 -0.26 -17.16 1.19
CA ARG A 176 0.17 -17.02 2.58
C ARG A 176 0.26 -15.54 2.94
N ARG A 177 0.10 -15.23 4.21
CA ARG A 177 0.44 -13.91 4.75
C ARG A 177 1.95 -13.67 4.73
N LEU A 178 2.35 -12.42 4.78
CA LEU A 178 3.74 -12.06 5.07
C LEU A 178 4.17 -12.65 6.42
N PRO A 179 5.41 -13.12 6.54
CA PRO A 179 6.01 -13.43 7.83
C PRO A 179 5.91 -12.24 8.78
N LYS A 180 5.62 -12.49 10.04
CA LYS A 180 5.52 -11.44 11.05
C LYS A 180 6.88 -10.85 11.33
N VAL A 181 6.96 -9.53 11.28
CA VAL A 181 8.13 -8.75 11.70
C VAL A 181 7.68 -7.61 12.60
N GLN A 182 8.56 -7.21 13.51
CA GLN A 182 8.40 -5.95 14.23
C GLN A 182 9.01 -4.83 13.41
N VAL A 183 8.34 -3.71 13.33
CA VAL A 183 8.70 -2.60 12.44
C VAL A 183 8.88 -1.33 13.24
N LEU A 184 10.04 -0.69 13.07
CA LEU A 184 10.29 0.67 13.53
C LEU A 184 10.21 1.59 12.31
N GLY A 185 9.08 2.30 12.17
CA GLY A 185 8.81 3.22 11.07
C GLY A 185 9.09 4.66 11.46
N PHE A 186 9.61 5.48 10.53
CA PHE A 186 9.90 6.91 10.73
C PHE A 186 9.93 7.66 9.41
N ASP A 187 9.83 8.99 9.51
CA ASP A 187 9.94 9.92 8.37
C ASP A 187 11.34 10.57 8.37
N THR A 188 12.02 10.54 7.23
CA THR A 188 13.35 11.15 7.06
C THR A 188 13.32 12.62 6.67
N ALA A 189 12.15 13.16 6.35
CA ALA A 189 11.99 14.56 5.93
C ALA A 189 10.63 15.10 6.39
N ILE A 190 10.54 15.42 7.70
CA ILE A 190 9.28 15.80 8.37
C ILE A 190 8.59 16.98 7.67
N ASP A 191 9.37 17.96 7.18
CA ASP A 191 8.86 19.18 6.56
C ASP A 191 8.67 19.09 5.03
N ASN A 192 9.09 17.99 4.40
CA ASN A 192 9.00 17.80 2.96
C ASN A 192 7.80 16.94 2.56
N HIS A 193 6.94 17.49 1.71
CA HIS A 193 5.89 16.75 1.02
C HIS A 193 6.39 16.32 -0.36
N VAL A 194 6.38 15.03 -0.65
CA VAL A 194 6.74 14.52 -1.97
C VAL A 194 5.47 14.28 -2.77
N ASN A 195 5.29 15.06 -3.84
CA ASN A 195 4.25 14.78 -4.81
C ASN A 195 4.73 13.69 -5.77
N THR A 196 4.27 12.49 -5.59
CA THR A 196 4.67 11.31 -6.40
C THR A 196 4.36 11.47 -7.89
N LEU A 197 3.38 12.29 -8.24
CA LEU A 197 2.98 12.51 -9.64
C LEU A 197 3.97 13.40 -10.40
N GLU A 198 4.80 14.16 -9.69
CA GLU A 198 5.82 15.03 -10.28
C GLU A 198 7.14 14.30 -10.60
N HIS A 199 7.34 13.11 -10.03
CA HIS A 199 8.52 12.30 -10.33
C HIS A 199 8.29 11.47 -11.62
N PRO A 200 9.24 11.52 -12.56
CA PRO A 200 9.17 10.66 -13.74
C PRO A 200 9.17 9.19 -13.28
N PRO A 201 8.49 8.34 -14.01
CA PRO A 201 8.50 6.93 -13.72
C PRO A 201 9.94 6.39 -13.78
N ALA A 202 10.37 5.55 -12.80
CA ALA A 202 11.68 4.93 -12.81
C ALA A 202 11.88 4.11 -14.11
N GLU A 203 12.96 4.32 -14.82
CA GLU A 203 13.34 3.52 -15.99
C GLU A 203 14.45 2.56 -15.57
N TYR A 204 14.07 1.33 -15.25
CA TYR A 204 15.02 0.33 -14.80
C TYR A 204 15.83 -0.23 -15.96
N SER A 205 17.14 -0.32 -15.77
CA SER A 205 18.05 -0.99 -16.69
C SER A 205 17.78 -2.50 -16.74
N TRP A 206 18.26 -3.16 -17.80
CA TRP A 206 18.19 -4.63 -17.89
C TRP A 206 18.83 -5.34 -16.68
N ARG A 207 19.96 -4.83 -16.17
CA ARG A 207 20.61 -5.41 -14.98
C ARG A 207 19.74 -5.31 -13.72
N GLN A 208 19.05 -4.19 -13.52
CA GLN A 208 18.11 -4.03 -12.43
C GLN A 208 16.91 -4.97 -12.59
N GLY A 209 16.42 -5.15 -13.82
CA GLY A 209 15.39 -6.15 -14.14
C GLY A 209 15.78 -7.56 -13.70
N GLN A 210 17.02 -8.01 -14.03
CA GLN A 210 17.54 -9.31 -13.59
C GLN A 210 17.66 -9.39 -12.05
N SER A 211 18.07 -8.31 -11.41
CA SER A 211 18.12 -8.26 -9.95
C SER A 211 16.72 -8.41 -9.33
N PHE A 212 15.70 -7.77 -9.90
CA PHE A 212 14.32 -7.93 -9.44
C PHE A 212 13.78 -9.34 -9.59
N GLN A 213 14.09 -10.04 -10.69
CA GLN A 213 13.73 -11.45 -10.87
C GLN A 213 14.34 -12.32 -9.76
N THR A 214 15.61 -12.08 -9.41
CA THR A 214 16.29 -12.78 -8.33
C THR A 214 15.62 -12.48 -6.97
N LEU A 215 15.30 -11.20 -6.70
CA LEU A 215 14.65 -10.80 -5.47
C LEU A 215 13.24 -11.41 -5.34
N ILE A 216 12.46 -11.51 -6.40
CA ILE A 216 11.14 -12.15 -6.39
C ILE A 216 11.27 -13.64 -6.05
N GLY A 217 12.26 -14.33 -6.60
CA GLY A 217 12.59 -15.71 -6.21
C GLY A 217 12.89 -15.84 -4.72
N ALA A 218 13.63 -14.87 -4.17
CA ALA A 218 13.95 -14.81 -2.74
C ALA A 218 12.70 -14.50 -1.89
N VAL A 219 11.83 -13.55 -2.31
CA VAL A 219 10.52 -13.28 -1.66
C VAL A 219 9.69 -14.55 -1.58
N ARG A 220 9.53 -15.25 -2.71
CA ARG A 220 8.76 -16.50 -2.80
C ARG A 220 9.27 -17.54 -1.81
N ARG A 221 10.61 -17.68 -1.69
CA ARG A 221 11.23 -18.57 -0.71
C ARG A 221 10.97 -18.08 0.71
N ALA A 222 11.22 -16.81 1.01
CA ALA A 222 11.06 -16.24 2.35
C ALA A 222 9.63 -16.44 2.88
N ILE A 223 8.61 -16.14 2.09
CA ILE A 223 7.21 -16.33 2.46
C ILE A 223 6.89 -17.82 2.67
N ARG A 224 7.36 -18.70 1.77
CA ARG A 224 7.07 -20.13 1.87
C ARG A 224 7.70 -20.78 3.10
N THR A 225 8.90 -20.36 3.48
CA THR A 225 9.66 -20.94 4.60
C THR A 225 9.56 -20.14 5.89
N ASN A 226 8.81 -19.05 5.91
CA ASN A 226 8.74 -18.09 7.02
C ASN A 226 10.13 -17.55 7.42
N ASP A 227 10.99 -17.28 6.42
CA ASP A 227 12.38 -16.81 6.60
C ASP A 227 12.39 -15.27 6.65
N ILE A 228 12.28 -14.72 7.86
CA ILE A 228 12.26 -13.27 8.09
C ILE A 228 13.61 -12.59 7.81
N GLU A 229 14.72 -13.32 7.99
CA GLU A 229 16.04 -12.79 7.65
C GLU A 229 16.19 -12.58 6.15
N LEU A 230 15.75 -13.57 5.35
CA LEU A 230 15.76 -13.45 3.90
C LEU A 230 14.83 -12.32 3.45
N LEU A 231 13.66 -12.17 4.11
CA LEU A 231 12.72 -11.09 3.82
C LEU A 231 13.35 -9.71 4.05
N GLY A 232 14.04 -9.51 5.19
CA GLY A 232 14.76 -8.28 5.51
C GLY A 232 15.87 -7.95 4.50
N ARG A 233 16.63 -8.96 4.06
CA ARG A 233 17.64 -8.80 3.00
C ARG A 233 17.03 -8.40 1.67
N VAL A 234 15.88 -8.97 1.29
CA VAL A 234 15.15 -8.60 0.07
C VAL A 234 14.69 -7.15 0.15
N ALA A 235 14.07 -6.75 1.27
CA ALA A 235 13.59 -5.39 1.46
C ALA A 235 14.73 -4.38 1.32
N THR A 236 15.88 -4.65 1.96
CA THR A 236 17.08 -3.81 1.87
C THR A 236 17.62 -3.73 0.45
N ALA A 237 17.72 -4.84 -0.26
CA ALA A 237 18.22 -4.86 -1.63
C ALA A 237 17.30 -4.11 -2.59
N SER A 238 15.98 -4.30 -2.46
CA SER A 238 14.98 -3.53 -3.21
C SER A 238 15.09 -2.03 -2.92
N ALA A 239 15.20 -1.65 -1.65
CA ALA A 239 15.40 -0.26 -1.24
C ALA A 239 16.66 0.35 -1.85
N CYS A 240 17.80 -0.36 -1.85
CA CYS A 240 19.06 0.10 -2.44
C CYS A 240 18.93 0.40 -3.95
N ILE A 241 18.29 -0.48 -4.71
CA ILE A 241 18.07 -0.25 -6.15
C ILE A 241 17.23 1.02 -6.38
N ASN A 242 16.23 1.23 -5.55
CA ASN A 242 15.28 2.34 -5.73
C ASN A 242 15.82 3.70 -5.26
N GLN A 243 16.99 3.74 -4.57
CA GLN A 243 17.66 5.02 -4.26
C GLN A 243 18.11 5.79 -5.50
N GLU A 244 18.31 5.13 -6.65
CA GLU A 244 18.66 5.80 -7.91
C GLU A 244 17.47 6.63 -8.46
N PHE A 245 16.23 6.28 -8.12
CA PHE A 245 15.02 6.88 -8.68
C PHE A 245 14.29 7.80 -7.72
N LEU A 246 14.28 7.45 -6.44
CA LEU A 246 13.68 8.26 -5.38
C LEU A 246 14.55 8.17 -4.12
N PRO A 247 15.66 8.93 -4.10
CA PRO A 247 16.59 8.89 -2.97
C PRO A 247 15.92 9.37 -1.68
N LYS A 248 16.16 8.64 -0.60
CA LYS A 248 15.71 9.01 0.74
C LYS A 248 16.84 9.75 1.45
N PRO A 249 16.56 10.85 2.15
CA PRO A 249 17.56 11.50 2.99
C PRO A 249 18.19 10.53 3.97
N MET A 250 19.48 10.69 4.23
CA MET A 250 20.25 9.91 5.22
C MET A 250 20.22 8.38 5.02
N PHE A 251 19.83 7.90 3.83
CA PHE A 251 19.65 6.46 3.57
C PHE A 251 20.86 5.63 3.95
N HIS A 252 22.07 6.07 3.59
CA HIS A 252 23.31 5.33 3.87
C HIS A 252 23.66 5.30 5.35
N ASP A 253 23.45 6.40 6.08
CA ASP A 253 23.68 6.47 7.52
C ASP A 253 22.70 5.55 8.25
N ILE A 254 21.43 5.59 7.88
CA ILE A 254 20.40 4.69 8.40
C ILE A 254 20.73 3.23 8.10
N GLN A 255 21.22 2.92 6.88
CA GLN A 255 21.63 1.55 6.53
C GLN A 255 22.78 1.05 7.40
N GLN A 256 23.72 1.92 7.78
CA GLN A 256 24.80 1.55 8.73
C GLN A 256 24.24 1.29 10.13
N ILE A 257 23.33 2.15 10.61
CA ILE A 257 22.65 1.97 11.90
C ILE A 257 21.94 0.61 11.94
N VAL A 258 21.17 0.28 10.89
CA VAL A 258 20.46 -1.00 10.75
C VAL A 258 21.40 -2.20 10.87
N ARG A 259 22.54 -2.15 10.19
CA ARG A 259 23.56 -3.21 10.23
C ARG A 259 24.19 -3.35 11.62
N HIS A 260 24.59 -2.25 12.25
CA HIS A 260 25.21 -2.27 13.57
C HIS A 260 24.26 -2.74 14.67
N ALA A 261 22.97 -2.41 14.58
CA ALA A 261 21.95 -2.91 15.51
C ALA A 261 21.60 -4.38 15.29
N GLY A 262 22.08 -5.03 14.22
CA GLY A 262 21.73 -6.41 13.90
C GLY A 262 20.25 -6.58 13.55
N ALA A 263 19.63 -5.56 12.97
CA ALA A 263 18.27 -5.64 12.46
C ALA A 263 18.20 -6.51 11.19
N LEU A 264 17.03 -7.04 10.86
CA LEU A 264 16.81 -7.91 9.69
C LEU A 264 17.06 -7.17 8.37
N GLY A 265 16.73 -5.87 8.32
CA GLY A 265 16.84 -5.05 7.13
C GLY A 265 16.00 -3.79 7.21
N MET A 266 15.81 -3.15 6.04
CA MET A 266 15.04 -1.90 5.94
C MET A 266 14.19 -1.88 4.68
N ALA A 267 13.04 -1.22 4.76
CA ALA A 267 12.13 -0.97 3.67
C ALA A 267 11.95 0.54 3.45
N VAL A 268 11.62 0.95 2.23
CA VAL A 268 11.36 2.35 1.88
C VAL A 268 10.04 2.46 1.14
N ALA A 269 9.32 3.54 1.35
CA ALA A 269 8.12 3.81 0.57
C ALA A 269 8.47 4.08 -0.91
N HIS A 270 7.63 3.61 -1.83
CA HIS A 270 7.74 3.88 -3.26
C HIS A 270 7.40 5.33 -3.60
N SER A 271 6.85 6.05 -2.64
CA SER A 271 6.55 7.48 -2.68
C SER A 271 6.77 8.09 -1.29
N GLY A 272 6.95 9.42 -1.20
CA GLY A 272 7.17 10.07 0.10
C GLY A 272 8.54 9.76 0.71
N THR A 273 8.66 9.96 2.02
CA THR A 273 9.92 10.03 2.75
C THR A 273 10.08 9.02 3.87
N VAL A 274 9.07 8.14 4.07
CA VAL A 274 9.12 7.18 5.17
C VAL A 274 10.02 5.99 4.87
N LEU A 275 10.68 5.53 5.93
CA LEU A 275 11.46 4.30 6.00
C LEU A 275 10.96 3.42 7.15
N SER A 276 11.30 2.13 7.06
CA SER A 276 11.05 1.13 8.10
C SER A 276 12.29 0.31 8.36
N ILE A 277 12.60 0.06 9.62
CA ILE A 277 13.57 -0.95 10.06
C ILE A 277 12.82 -2.19 10.48
N LEU A 278 13.24 -3.34 9.98
CA LEU A 278 12.61 -4.64 10.23
C LEU A 278 13.39 -5.37 11.30
N LEU A 279 12.69 -5.86 12.32
CA LEU A 279 13.24 -6.55 13.47
C LEU A 279 12.57 -7.92 13.64
N ASP A 280 13.29 -8.86 14.24
CA ASP A 280 12.76 -10.15 14.65
C ASP A 280 11.93 -9.95 15.93
N PRO A 281 10.60 -10.19 15.90
CA PRO A 281 9.77 -10.06 17.09
C PRO A 281 10.08 -11.11 18.16
N ASP A 282 10.73 -12.20 17.80
CA ASP A 282 11.08 -13.31 18.71
C ASP A 282 12.53 -13.18 19.25
N ASP A 283 13.29 -12.14 18.86
CA ASP A 283 14.61 -11.87 19.42
C ASP A 283 14.48 -11.43 20.88
N PRO A 284 15.10 -12.15 21.86
CA PRO A 284 15.05 -11.76 23.26
C PRO A 284 15.60 -10.34 23.57
N LEU A 285 16.36 -9.79 22.65
CA LEU A 285 16.96 -8.45 22.76
C LEU A 285 16.26 -7.40 21.91
N VAL A 286 15.08 -7.70 21.37
CA VAL A 286 14.37 -6.79 20.44
C VAL A 286 14.11 -5.42 21.06
N ASP A 287 13.67 -5.35 22.30
CA ASP A 287 13.41 -4.08 22.99
C ASP A 287 14.70 -3.25 23.17
N VAL A 288 15.82 -3.92 23.51
CA VAL A 288 17.13 -3.26 23.61
C VAL A 288 17.59 -2.71 22.25
N ARG A 289 17.36 -3.50 21.19
CA ARG A 289 17.67 -3.03 19.82
C ARG A 289 16.82 -1.85 19.40
N VAL A 290 15.53 -1.86 19.75
CA VAL A 290 14.61 -0.75 19.49
C VAL A 290 15.10 0.53 20.15
N GLU A 291 15.51 0.49 21.43
CA GLU A 291 16.03 1.67 22.12
C GLU A 291 17.36 2.15 21.51
N GLN A 292 18.28 1.24 21.21
CA GLN A 292 19.52 1.60 20.51
C GLN A 292 19.27 2.24 19.14
N LEU A 293 18.27 1.73 18.40
CA LEU A 293 17.88 2.30 17.12
C LEU A 293 17.28 3.69 17.30
N ARG A 294 16.44 3.91 18.31
CA ARG A 294 15.88 5.23 18.65
C ARG A 294 16.98 6.24 18.93
N GLU A 295 17.90 5.89 19.84
CA GLU A 295 19.05 6.75 20.20
C GLU A 295 19.89 7.11 18.97
N ASN A 296 20.21 6.14 18.12
CA ASN A 296 20.97 6.38 16.90
C ASN A 296 20.21 7.25 15.88
N LEU A 297 18.90 7.05 15.71
CA LEU A 297 18.06 7.86 14.83
C LEU A 297 17.94 9.30 15.34
N GLU A 298 17.88 9.50 16.66
CA GLU A 298 17.89 10.84 17.27
C GLU A 298 19.18 11.61 16.95
N THR A 299 20.32 10.95 16.83
CA THR A 299 21.57 11.60 16.38
C THR A 299 21.48 12.16 14.95
N LEU A 300 20.59 11.61 14.14
CA LEU A 300 20.28 12.09 12.80
C LEU A 300 19.11 13.10 12.77
N GLY A 301 18.58 13.48 13.94
CA GLY A 301 17.44 14.39 14.04
C GLY A 301 16.07 13.71 13.86
N ILE A 302 16.01 12.38 13.85
CA ILE A 302 14.78 11.60 13.71
C ILE A 302 14.30 11.18 15.09
N SER A 303 13.32 11.90 15.66
CA SER A 303 12.77 11.64 17.00
C SER A 303 11.40 10.95 16.98
N ALA A 304 10.61 11.18 15.95
CA ALA A 304 9.28 10.59 15.84
C ALA A 304 9.34 9.22 15.16
N VAL A 305 9.11 8.16 15.93
CA VAL A 305 9.11 6.77 15.43
C VAL A 305 7.82 6.06 15.79
N LEU A 306 7.36 5.19 14.91
CA LEU A 306 6.18 4.33 15.08
C LEU A 306 6.64 2.88 15.21
N LEU A 307 6.30 2.20 16.32
CA LEU A 307 6.57 0.79 16.53
C LEU A 307 5.28 -0.02 16.34
N PHE A 308 5.31 -1.04 15.48
CA PHE A 308 4.16 -1.89 15.20
C PHE A 308 4.60 -3.29 14.72
N HIS A 309 3.64 -4.20 14.55
CA HIS A 309 3.84 -5.53 13.94
C HIS A 309 3.02 -5.66 12.65
N THR A 310 3.56 -6.42 11.68
CA THR A 310 2.85 -6.75 10.44
C THR A 310 1.79 -7.82 10.65
#